data_2213473513afeef2f46fe5136bddd36b
#
_entry.id   2213473513afeef2f46fe5136bddd36b
#
_cell.length_a   1.000
_cell.length_b   1.000
_cell.length_c   1.000
_cell.angle_alpha   90.00
_cell.angle_beta   90.00
_cell.angle_gamma   90.00
#
_symmetry.space_group_name_H-M   'P 1'
#
loop_
_entity.id
_entity.type
_entity.pdbx_description
1 polymer ?
#
loop_
_entity_poly.entity_id
_entity_poly.type
_entity_poly.pdbx_seq_one_letter_code
_entity_poly.pdbx_strand_id
1 'polypeptide(L)'
;MSEEHAAGAEGLALFPLDELLRELEVRISAVRGTRDSLHSLLEAVLSVGRELDLAQVLRGIVEAAVELVDARYGALGVISREDRLSEFLTVGVDAEQRERIGSLPSGHGILGELIRHPAPLRLAELSDHPSSYGFPAHHPPMHSFLGVPIRVREEVFGNLYLTEKRSAREFDAEDEAVLSTLAVAAGVAIENARLYEEARRREQWNAASAEVTSILLSGASGAEVMKVIIESARKIVSAEFGVIAVPSGDGGRLRNALTVDADGPLRCEIPGPGESFVGAAFESAEPVVSSDLEHDPRLGQDASRYRGLGSAVAVPIGQRGSVRGVLLLARSSGRPEFRPPEISPLAGYAVQAGLAMEVADRRSDAEQIALLEDRDRIARDLHDLAIQRLFATGMTLQSALKFVQHPESAERLERAVNDLDDTIKVIRSTIFGLRTHEDGWRAHAVTRQVTAAVEAATPSLGFRPTLRVDGSVDAEVPPAVCGPLIAVLGEALSNAARHAAARNVDVHVEAAAGKVTLTVTDDGVGVPPGAARSGLHNMQERAVALGGVFRQDAPPGGGTRIVWRVPLSGTETDG
;
A
#
# COMPACT_ATOMS: atom_id res chain seq x y z
N MET A 1 40.13 99.70 -68.40
CA MET A 1 39.13 98.73 -68.86
C MET A 1 39.41 97.44 -68.18
N SER A 2 38.60 97.14 -67.34
CA SER A 2 37.66 96.15 -66.94
C SER A 2 38.34 95.15 -65.95
N GLU A 3 38.10 95.24 -64.70
CA GLU A 3 36.92 94.73 -63.91
C GLU A 3 36.69 93.25 -64.07
N GLU A 4 36.54 92.70 -62.84
CA GLU A 4 35.79 91.47 -62.44
C GLU A 4 36.45 90.15 -62.59
N HIS A 5 36.87 89.54 -61.52
CA HIS A 5 36.07 88.52 -60.85
C HIS A 5 36.68 88.13 -59.48
N ALA A 6 36.08 88.62 -58.46
CA ALA A 6 36.18 88.09 -57.12
C ALA A 6 34.83 87.46 -56.80
N ALA A 7 34.72 86.21 -56.70
CA ALA A 7 33.59 85.56 -56.07
C ALA A 7 33.95 84.12 -55.57
N GLY A 8 33.70 83.89 -54.34
CA GLY A 8 33.33 82.55 -53.84
C GLY A 8 34.40 81.72 -53.10
N ALA A 9 34.83 82.25 -51.99
CA ALA A 9 35.24 81.32 -50.88
C ALA A 9 34.13 81.35 -49.85
N GLU A 10 33.06 80.53 -50.08
CA GLU A 10 32.06 80.25 -49.06
C GLU A 10 32.74 79.46 -47.94
N GLY A 11 32.55 79.97 -46.73
CA GLY A 11 33.07 79.45 -45.48
C GLY A 11 32.65 78.02 -45.24
N LEU A 12 33.60 77.10 -45.25
CA LEU A 12 33.46 75.87 -44.46
C LEU A 12 33.35 76.35 -43.02
N ALA A 13 32.16 76.20 -42.42
CA ALA A 13 31.94 76.30 -41.01
C ALA A 13 32.85 75.20 -40.35
N LEU A 14 33.93 75.69 -39.74
CA LEU A 14 34.75 74.88 -38.83
C LEU A 14 33.87 74.56 -37.61
N PHE A 15 33.23 73.41 -37.61
CA PHE A 15 32.70 72.85 -36.37
C PHE A 15 33.84 72.81 -35.37
N PRO A 16 33.71 73.39 -34.17
CA PRO A 16 34.78 73.29 -33.18
C PRO A 16 35.08 71.82 -32.90
N LEU A 17 36.34 71.48 -32.99
CA LEU A 17 36.83 70.13 -32.76
C LEU A 17 36.30 69.51 -31.48
N ASP A 18 36.08 70.32 -30.47
CA ASP A 18 35.52 69.96 -29.15
C ASP A 18 34.04 69.53 -29.20
N GLU A 19 33.27 70.02 -30.20
CA GLU A 19 31.87 69.64 -30.38
C GLU A 19 31.73 68.29 -31.12
N LEU A 20 32.59 68.07 -32.11
CA LEU A 20 32.74 66.80 -32.78
C LEU A 20 33.26 65.73 -31.86
N LEU A 21 34.23 66.05 -31.01
CA LEU A 21 34.75 65.11 -30.01
C LEU A 21 33.66 64.77 -28.96
N ARG A 22 32.86 65.68 -28.50
CA ARG A 22 31.73 65.44 -27.58
C ARG A 22 30.66 64.57 -28.26
N GLU A 23 30.29 64.85 -29.50
CA GLU A 23 29.31 64.04 -30.23
C GLU A 23 29.86 62.61 -30.48
N LEU A 24 31.13 62.50 -30.73
CA LEU A 24 31.79 61.19 -30.93
C LEU A 24 31.87 60.42 -29.60
N GLU A 25 32.18 61.09 -28.50
CA GLU A 25 32.12 60.50 -27.13
C GLU A 25 30.72 60.06 -26.76
N VAL A 26 29.70 60.81 -27.05
CA VAL A 26 28.28 60.45 -26.82
C VAL A 26 27.89 59.27 -27.68
N ARG A 27 28.28 59.22 -28.96
CA ARG A 27 28.01 58.07 -29.83
C ARG A 27 28.77 56.82 -29.41
N ILE A 28 30.03 56.94 -29.01
CA ILE A 28 30.83 55.82 -28.51
C ILE A 28 30.23 55.31 -27.19
N SER A 29 29.80 56.19 -26.29
CA SER A 29 29.15 55.82 -25.03
C SER A 29 27.81 55.11 -25.27
N ALA A 30 27.00 55.57 -26.22
CA ALA A 30 25.75 54.95 -26.63
C ALA A 30 25.98 53.54 -27.22
N VAL A 31 26.98 53.37 -28.12
CA VAL A 31 27.32 52.05 -28.66
C VAL A 31 27.87 51.09 -27.61
N ARG A 32 28.68 51.61 -26.66
CA ARG A 32 29.14 50.81 -25.52
C ARG A 32 27.99 50.38 -24.62
N GLY A 33 27.09 51.31 -24.27
CA GLY A 33 25.90 51.02 -23.48
C GLY A 33 25.03 49.94 -24.12
N THR A 34 24.76 50.03 -25.43
CA THR A 34 23.98 49.04 -26.17
C THR A 34 24.67 47.64 -26.17
N ARG A 35 26.00 47.63 -26.32
CA ARG A 35 26.78 46.37 -26.27
C ARG A 35 26.75 45.72 -24.88
N ASP A 36 26.89 46.54 -23.84
CA ASP A 36 26.88 46.05 -22.44
C ASP A 36 25.47 45.55 -22.05
N SER A 37 24.41 46.22 -22.49
CA SER A 37 23.02 45.79 -22.31
C SER A 37 22.73 44.46 -23.03
N LEU A 38 23.22 44.30 -24.26
CA LEU A 38 23.11 43.05 -25.00
C LEU A 38 23.87 41.89 -24.33
N HIS A 39 25.04 42.18 -23.76
CA HIS A 39 25.81 41.16 -23.04
C HIS A 39 25.11 40.72 -21.78
N SER A 40 24.61 41.65 -20.98
CA SER A 40 23.83 41.36 -19.75
C SER A 40 22.54 40.60 -20.07
N LEU A 41 21.82 40.95 -21.14
CA LEU A 41 20.65 40.20 -21.58
C LEU A 41 20.99 38.77 -21.98
N LEU A 42 22.09 38.57 -22.72
CA LEU A 42 22.53 37.24 -23.10
C LEU A 42 22.93 36.39 -21.88
N GLU A 43 23.66 36.96 -20.93
CA GLU A 43 24.01 36.31 -19.66
C GLU A 43 22.77 35.94 -18.86
N ALA A 44 21.78 36.80 -18.75
CA ALA A 44 20.51 36.53 -18.06
C ALA A 44 19.74 35.39 -18.73
N VAL A 45 19.62 35.41 -20.07
CA VAL A 45 18.96 34.36 -20.84
C VAL A 45 19.67 33.01 -20.65
N LEU A 46 21.01 32.98 -20.68
CA LEU A 46 21.80 31.78 -20.49
C LEU A 46 21.71 31.27 -19.04
N SER A 47 21.66 32.15 -18.06
CA SER A 47 21.50 31.77 -16.64
C SER A 47 20.14 31.13 -16.39
N VAL A 48 19.07 31.77 -16.83
CA VAL A 48 17.71 31.24 -16.73
C VAL A 48 17.55 29.90 -17.46
N GLY A 49 18.17 29.74 -18.64
CA GLY A 49 18.09 28.52 -19.45
C GLY A 49 18.87 27.32 -18.91
N ARG A 50 19.75 27.50 -17.92
CA ARG A 50 20.51 26.38 -17.29
C ARG A 50 19.78 25.71 -16.16
N GLU A 51 18.86 26.43 -15.53
CA GLU A 51 18.09 25.89 -14.43
C GLU A 51 17.02 24.91 -14.94
N LEU A 52 16.83 23.82 -14.20
CA LEU A 52 15.84 22.79 -14.52
C LEU A 52 14.71 22.69 -13.48
N ASP A 53 14.88 23.34 -12.34
CA ASP A 53 13.85 23.49 -11.33
C ASP A 53 12.95 24.66 -11.66
N LEU A 54 11.66 24.42 -11.87
CA LEU A 54 10.70 25.43 -12.32
C LEU A 54 10.63 26.64 -11.35
N ALA A 55 10.70 26.41 -10.05
CA ALA A 55 10.60 27.49 -9.07
C ALA A 55 11.84 28.40 -9.11
N GLN A 56 13.03 27.81 -9.34
CA GLN A 56 14.27 28.56 -9.52
C GLN A 56 14.29 29.30 -10.85
N VAL A 57 13.81 28.68 -11.95
CA VAL A 57 13.63 29.36 -13.25
C VAL A 57 12.76 30.60 -13.12
N LEU A 58 11.57 30.45 -12.49
CA LEU A 58 10.63 31.57 -12.33
C LEU A 58 11.23 32.69 -11.48
N ARG A 59 11.96 32.39 -10.42
CA ARG A 59 12.64 33.38 -9.59
C ARG A 59 13.75 34.07 -10.36
N GLY A 60 14.61 33.32 -11.05
CA GLY A 60 15.70 33.86 -11.85
C GLY A 60 15.22 34.81 -12.98
N ILE A 61 14.06 34.51 -13.57
CA ILE A 61 13.42 35.38 -14.57
C ILE A 61 13.10 36.77 -13.95
N VAL A 62 12.47 36.77 -12.76
CA VAL A 62 12.08 38.06 -12.11
C VAL A 62 13.32 38.85 -11.67
N GLU A 63 14.32 38.16 -11.10
CA GLU A 63 15.58 38.78 -10.68
C GLU A 63 16.31 39.42 -11.87
N ALA A 64 16.46 38.65 -12.97
CA ALA A 64 17.07 39.16 -14.19
C ALA A 64 16.29 40.36 -14.79
N ALA A 65 14.97 40.32 -14.78
CA ALA A 65 14.13 41.39 -15.27
C ALA A 65 14.32 42.70 -14.45
N VAL A 66 14.34 42.58 -13.11
CA VAL A 66 14.57 43.70 -12.19
C VAL A 66 15.93 44.35 -12.42
N GLU A 67 16.96 43.53 -12.63
CA GLU A 67 18.33 44.01 -12.84
C GLU A 67 18.50 44.67 -14.21
N LEU A 68 18.08 43.99 -15.30
CA LEU A 68 18.24 44.47 -16.68
C LEU A 68 17.51 45.76 -16.96
N VAL A 69 16.32 45.96 -16.40
CA VAL A 69 15.47 47.13 -16.64
C VAL A 69 15.60 48.15 -15.52
N ASP A 70 16.49 47.92 -14.55
CA ASP A 70 16.72 48.79 -13.39
C ASP A 70 15.42 49.15 -12.65
N ALA A 71 14.57 48.15 -12.41
CA ALA A 71 13.35 48.30 -11.64
C ALA A 71 13.61 48.11 -10.14
N ARG A 72 12.76 48.66 -9.30
CA ARG A 72 12.82 48.45 -7.85
C ARG A 72 12.13 47.17 -7.40
N TYR A 73 10.99 46.87 -8.03
CA TYR A 73 10.18 45.71 -7.71
C TYR A 73 9.87 44.92 -8.99
N GLY A 74 9.87 43.65 -8.86
CA GLY A 74 9.45 42.72 -9.91
C GLY A 74 8.50 41.65 -9.37
N ALA A 75 7.58 41.21 -10.22
CA ALA A 75 6.72 40.10 -9.90
C ALA A 75 6.40 39.24 -11.13
N LEU A 76 6.17 37.97 -10.92
CA LEU A 76 5.68 37.05 -11.93
C LEU A 76 4.39 36.38 -11.42
N GLY A 77 3.31 36.57 -12.15
CA GLY A 77 2.03 35.94 -11.88
C GLY A 77 1.81 34.77 -12.83
N VAL A 78 1.63 33.58 -12.30
CA VAL A 78 1.29 32.37 -13.08
C VAL A 78 -0.23 32.28 -13.22
N ILE A 79 -0.71 32.06 -14.44
CA ILE A 79 -2.14 32.01 -14.75
C ILE A 79 -2.63 30.55 -14.65
N SER A 80 -3.74 30.33 -13.92
CA SER A 80 -4.46 29.05 -13.87
C SER A 80 -5.37 28.88 -15.10
N ARG A 81 -5.93 27.66 -15.26
CA ARG A 81 -6.92 27.37 -16.31
C ARG A 81 -8.23 28.18 -16.20
N GLU A 82 -8.47 28.82 -15.07
CA GLU A 82 -9.66 29.63 -14.81
C GLU A 82 -9.39 31.15 -15.02
N ASP A 83 -8.32 31.49 -15.72
CA ASP A 83 -7.87 32.86 -15.94
C ASP A 83 -7.66 33.65 -14.63
N ARG A 84 -7.20 32.97 -13.60
CA ARG A 84 -6.84 33.54 -12.31
C ARG A 84 -5.36 33.34 -12.01
N LEU A 85 -4.82 34.18 -11.15
CA LEU A 85 -3.46 34.00 -10.64
C LEU A 85 -3.44 32.80 -9.67
N SER A 86 -2.65 31.79 -9.99
CA SER A 86 -2.43 30.61 -9.13
C SER A 86 -1.20 30.74 -8.25
N GLU A 87 -0.17 31.42 -8.74
CA GLU A 87 1.08 31.66 -8.02
C GLU A 87 1.53 33.11 -8.30
N PHE A 88 2.18 33.72 -7.33
CA PHE A 88 2.69 35.07 -7.46
C PHE A 88 4.05 35.20 -6.75
N LEU A 89 5.11 35.32 -7.56
CA LEU A 89 6.47 35.48 -7.08
C LEU A 89 6.84 36.94 -7.10
N THR A 90 7.51 37.43 -6.07
CA THR A 90 7.93 38.80 -5.96
C THR A 90 9.41 38.95 -5.66
N VAL A 91 10.05 39.97 -6.22
CA VAL A 91 11.42 40.39 -5.96
C VAL A 91 11.41 41.85 -5.56
N GLY A 92 12.24 42.25 -4.59
CA GLY A 92 12.30 43.60 -4.05
C GLY A 92 11.40 43.85 -2.84
N VAL A 93 10.46 42.92 -2.52
CA VAL A 93 9.60 42.98 -1.32
C VAL A 93 10.15 41.94 -0.32
N ASP A 94 10.49 42.35 0.89
CA ASP A 94 10.99 41.45 1.92
C ASP A 94 9.89 40.58 2.53
N ALA A 95 10.28 39.51 3.25
CA ALA A 95 9.36 38.55 3.82
C ALA A 95 8.39 39.18 4.84
N GLU A 96 8.88 40.11 5.67
CA GLU A 96 8.07 40.77 6.70
C GLU A 96 7.02 41.70 6.06
N GLN A 97 7.40 42.41 4.99
CA GLN A 97 6.49 43.27 4.22
C GLN A 97 5.43 42.42 3.48
N ARG A 98 5.83 41.26 2.92
CA ARG A 98 4.92 40.34 2.27
C ARG A 98 3.87 39.79 3.24
N GLU A 99 4.27 39.44 4.46
CA GLU A 99 3.38 38.95 5.51
C GLU A 99 2.36 40.04 5.93
N ARG A 100 2.81 41.29 6.00
CA ARG A 100 1.95 42.47 6.31
C ARG A 100 0.95 42.81 5.20
N ILE A 101 1.30 42.61 3.93
CA ILE A 101 0.40 42.82 2.78
C ILE A 101 -0.72 41.74 2.78
N GLY A 102 -0.45 40.51 3.22
CA GLY A 102 -1.43 39.47 3.38
C GLY A 102 -1.69 38.67 2.11
N SER A 103 -2.97 38.52 1.70
CA SER A 103 -3.37 37.65 0.60
C SER A 103 -2.78 38.04 -0.75
N LEU A 104 -2.43 37.05 -1.55
CA LEU A 104 -1.93 37.22 -2.91
C LEU A 104 -2.97 37.89 -3.81
N PRO A 105 -2.55 38.67 -4.85
CA PRO A 105 -3.47 39.28 -5.79
C PRO A 105 -4.29 38.22 -6.53
N SER A 106 -5.59 38.45 -6.66
CA SER A 106 -6.55 37.56 -7.31
C SER A 106 -6.68 37.71 -8.83
N GLY A 107 -5.84 38.55 -9.45
CA GLY A 107 -5.91 38.81 -10.89
C GLY A 107 -6.95 39.87 -11.28
N HIS A 108 -7.31 40.78 -10.37
CA HIS A 108 -8.14 41.95 -10.66
C HIS A 108 -7.28 43.20 -10.96
N GLY A 109 -7.88 44.22 -11.48
CA GLY A 109 -7.18 45.51 -11.79
C GLY A 109 -6.25 45.39 -12.99
N ILE A 110 -5.09 46.03 -12.90
CA ILE A 110 -4.08 46.05 -13.97
C ILE A 110 -3.49 44.68 -14.24
N LEU A 111 -3.33 43.84 -13.20
CA LEU A 111 -2.89 42.45 -13.37
C LEU A 111 -3.90 41.63 -14.17
N GLY A 112 -5.19 41.84 -13.96
CA GLY A 112 -6.26 41.21 -14.73
C GLY A 112 -6.37 41.76 -16.17
N GLU A 113 -5.94 43.00 -16.42
CA GLU A 113 -5.89 43.56 -17.78
C GLU A 113 -4.94 42.76 -18.67
N LEU A 114 -3.73 42.47 -18.17
CA LEU A 114 -2.75 41.63 -18.89
C LEU A 114 -3.15 40.15 -19.04
N ILE A 115 -4.06 39.66 -18.20
CA ILE A 115 -4.64 38.33 -18.38
C ILE A 115 -5.65 38.35 -19.54
N ARG A 116 -6.51 39.36 -19.59
CA ARG A 116 -7.55 39.48 -20.63
C ARG A 116 -7.00 39.93 -21.98
N HIS A 117 -6.02 40.85 -21.94
CA HIS A 117 -5.37 41.42 -23.12
C HIS A 117 -3.84 41.20 -23.01
N PRO A 118 -3.33 40.03 -23.42
CA PRO A 118 -1.94 39.65 -23.23
C PRO A 118 -1.02 40.34 -24.25
N ALA A 119 -0.82 41.63 -24.05
CA ALA A 119 0.08 42.48 -24.79
C ALA A 119 0.93 43.32 -23.82
N PRO A 120 2.13 43.78 -24.21
CA PRO A 120 2.93 44.66 -23.39
C PRO A 120 2.14 45.92 -22.96
N LEU A 121 2.22 46.25 -21.69
CA LEU A 121 1.55 47.41 -21.10
C LEU A 121 2.56 48.22 -20.31
N ARG A 122 2.71 49.51 -20.71
CA ARG A 122 3.61 50.46 -20.07
C ARG A 122 2.82 51.66 -19.59
N LEU A 123 2.97 52.00 -18.30
CA LEU A 123 2.26 53.14 -17.68
C LEU A 123 3.26 54.01 -16.93
N ALA A 124 3.18 55.30 -17.15
CA ALA A 124 3.95 56.29 -16.40
C ALA A 124 3.42 56.45 -14.96
N GLU A 125 2.09 56.31 -14.80
CA GLU A 125 1.40 56.38 -13.52
C GLU A 125 0.30 55.28 -13.45
N LEU A 126 0.43 54.36 -12.52
CA LEU A 126 -0.49 53.26 -12.32
C LEU A 126 -1.91 53.73 -11.95
N SER A 127 -2.02 54.83 -11.19
CA SER A 127 -3.30 55.38 -10.73
C SER A 127 -4.16 55.91 -11.87
N ASP A 128 -3.56 56.26 -13.00
CA ASP A 128 -4.27 56.90 -14.13
C ASP A 128 -4.96 55.85 -15.04
N HIS A 129 -4.67 54.56 -14.87
CA HIS A 129 -5.27 53.52 -15.70
C HIS A 129 -6.70 53.19 -15.25
N PRO A 130 -7.68 53.08 -16.17
CA PRO A 130 -9.10 52.83 -15.83
C PRO A 130 -9.33 51.57 -15.02
N SER A 131 -8.49 50.53 -15.20
CA SER A 131 -8.55 49.26 -14.46
C SER A 131 -7.79 49.33 -13.13
N SER A 132 -7.27 50.46 -12.69
CA SER A 132 -6.57 50.58 -11.41
C SER A 132 -7.57 50.59 -10.25
N TYR A 133 -7.41 49.67 -9.29
CA TYR A 133 -8.22 49.57 -8.06
C TYR A 133 -7.45 50.03 -6.81
N GLY A 134 -6.22 50.57 -6.99
CA GLY A 134 -5.33 50.90 -5.88
C GLY A 134 -4.64 49.67 -5.29
N PHE A 135 -3.97 49.88 -4.15
CA PHE A 135 -3.16 48.85 -3.48
C PHE A 135 -3.78 48.46 -2.14
N PRO A 136 -3.56 47.20 -1.69
CA PRO A 136 -3.96 46.78 -0.36
C PRO A 136 -3.19 47.53 0.74
N ALA A 137 -3.66 47.44 1.98
CA ALA A 137 -2.99 48.05 3.12
C ALA A 137 -1.54 47.54 3.25
N HIS A 138 -0.62 48.43 3.62
CA HIS A 138 0.81 48.15 3.78
C HIS A 138 1.57 47.82 2.48
N HIS A 139 0.93 47.88 1.32
CA HIS A 139 1.63 47.75 0.04
C HIS A 139 2.51 48.98 -0.21
N PRO A 140 3.76 48.79 -0.71
CA PRO A 140 4.58 49.94 -1.08
C PRO A 140 3.89 50.77 -2.18
N PRO A 141 4.02 52.12 -2.17
CA PRO A 141 3.51 52.92 -3.26
C PRO A 141 4.25 52.60 -4.56
N MET A 142 3.51 52.47 -5.65
CA MET A 142 4.05 52.17 -6.98
C MET A 142 3.41 53.14 -7.99
N HIS A 143 4.24 53.72 -8.86
CA HIS A 143 3.85 54.72 -9.85
C HIS A 143 4.07 54.21 -11.26
N SER A 144 5.32 54.01 -11.67
CA SER A 144 5.63 53.51 -13.00
C SER A 144 5.46 51.98 -13.08
N PHE A 145 4.96 51.52 -14.22
CA PHE A 145 4.65 50.10 -14.45
C PHE A 145 5.05 49.66 -15.85
N LEU A 146 5.58 48.47 -15.94
CA LEU A 146 5.83 47.76 -17.19
C LEU A 146 5.44 46.29 -16.99
N GLY A 147 4.49 45.78 -17.79
CA GLY A 147 4.05 44.42 -17.77
C GLY A 147 4.12 43.76 -19.13
N VAL A 148 4.61 42.53 -19.20
CA VAL A 148 4.67 41.76 -20.44
C VAL A 148 4.16 40.32 -20.22
N PRO A 149 3.46 39.71 -21.20
CA PRO A 149 3.05 38.32 -21.11
C PRO A 149 4.23 37.38 -21.38
N ILE A 150 4.32 36.31 -20.60
CA ILE A 150 5.20 35.18 -20.87
C ILE A 150 4.37 34.12 -21.57
N ARG A 151 4.77 33.73 -22.79
CA ARG A 151 4.12 32.70 -23.58
C ARG A 151 4.95 31.43 -23.61
N VAL A 152 4.26 30.32 -23.40
CA VAL A 152 4.81 28.97 -23.62
C VAL A 152 4.05 28.40 -24.81
N ARG A 153 4.73 28.26 -25.95
CA ARG A 153 4.09 28.01 -27.25
C ARG A 153 3.04 29.09 -27.57
N GLU A 154 1.79 28.68 -27.78
CA GLU A 154 0.68 29.60 -28.09
C GLU A 154 -0.11 30.06 -26.86
N GLU A 155 0.13 29.47 -25.69
CA GLU A 155 -0.60 29.78 -24.46
C GLU A 155 0.13 30.79 -23.60
N VAL A 156 -0.61 31.66 -22.94
CA VAL A 156 -0.06 32.58 -21.95
C VAL A 156 0.11 31.84 -20.64
N PHE A 157 1.37 31.64 -20.27
CA PHE A 157 1.73 30.97 -19.01
C PHE A 157 1.53 31.87 -17.81
N GLY A 158 1.85 33.15 -17.98
CA GLY A 158 1.83 34.13 -16.93
C GLY A 158 2.24 35.50 -17.42
N ASN A 159 2.35 36.43 -16.52
CA ASN A 159 2.78 37.79 -16.82
C ASN A 159 3.92 38.18 -15.90
N LEU A 160 4.89 38.93 -16.47
CA LEU A 160 6.00 39.52 -15.77
C LEU A 160 5.73 41.02 -15.58
N TYR A 161 5.84 41.48 -14.35
CA TYR A 161 5.52 42.85 -13.94
C TYR A 161 6.74 43.50 -13.31
N LEU A 162 7.04 44.75 -13.72
CA LEU A 162 8.06 45.58 -13.10
C LEU A 162 7.43 46.90 -12.67
N THR A 163 7.88 47.42 -11.54
CA THR A 163 7.42 48.73 -11.05
C THR A 163 8.56 49.53 -10.45
N GLU A 164 8.41 50.84 -10.44
CA GLU A 164 9.38 51.79 -9.90
C GLU A 164 10.75 51.75 -10.62
N LYS A 165 10.83 52.33 -11.81
CA LYS A 165 12.11 52.57 -12.51
C LYS A 165 13.03 53.39 -11.62
N ARG A 166 14.27 52.92 -11.37
CA ARG A 166 15.21 53.63 -10.47
C ARG A 166 15.94 54.76 -11.13
N SER A 167 16.37 54.59 -12.39
CA SER A 167 17.17 55.56 -13.15
C SER A 167 16.36 56.65 -13.85
N ALA A 168 15.03 56.51 -13.94
CA ALA A 168 14.15 57.44 -14.62
C ALA A 168 12.77 57.48 -13.96
N ARG A 169 11.90 58.41 -14.38
CA ARG A 169 10.53 58.56 -13.86
C ARG A 169 9.58 57.49 -14.37
N GLU A 170 9.84 56.95 -15.57
CA GLU A 170 8.99 56.00 -16.25
C GLU A 170 9.84 55.01 -17.06
N PHE A 171 9.29 53.85 -17.39
CA PHE A 171 9.88 52.87 -18.32
C PHE A 171 9.72 53.39 -19.77
N ASP A 172 10.72 53.16 -20.59
CA ASP A 172 10.72 53.55 -21.99
C ASP A 172 10.50 52.39 -22.96
N ALA A 173 10.60 52.62 -24.27
CA ALA A 173 10.40 51.60 -25.29
C ALA A 173 11.58 50.59 -25.37
N GLU A 174 12.77 50.99 -24.92
CA GLU A 174 13.93 50.10 -24.85
C GLU A 174 13.77 49.12 -23.70
N ASP A 175 13.29 49.56 -22.53
CA ASP A 175 12.94 48.75 -21.40
C ASP A 175 11.89 47.67 -21.78
N GLU A 176 10.84 48.08 -22.53
CA GLU A 176 9.79 47.20 -23.02
C GLU A 176 10.35 46.16 -24.00
N ALA A 177 11.24 46.52 -24.89
CA ALA A 177 11.87 45.60 -25.83
C ALA A 177 12.78 44.58 -25.13
N VAL A 178 13.58 45.03 -24.15
CA VAL A 178 14.43 44.15 -23.30
C VAL A 178 13.59 43.19 -22.52
N LEU A 179 12.54 43.65 -21.82
CA LEU A 179 11.67 42.81 -21.02
C LEU A 179 10.89 41.80 -21.89
N SER A 180 10.40 42.24 -23.06
CA SER A 180 9.70 41.35 -24.00
C SER A 180 10.63 40.24 -24.55
N THR A 181 11.90 40.59 -24.83
CA THR A 181 12.91 39.59 -25.27
C THR A 181 13.20 38.57 -24.16
N LEU A 182 13.35 39.04 -22.91
CA LEU A 182 13.52 38.18 -21.76
C LEU A 182 12.28 37.28 -21.54
N ALA A 183 11.07 37.79 -21.73
CA ALA A 183 9.83 37.05 -21.62
C ALA A 183 9.73 35.88 -22.63
N VAL A 184 10.22 36.09 -23.86
CA VAL A 184 10.32 35.00 -24.86
C VAL A 184 11.30 33.92 -24.42
N ALA A 185 12.49 34.32 -23.96
CA ALA A 185 13.49 33.38 -23.44
C ALA A 185 12.97 32.63 -22.18
N ALA A 186 12.26 33.35 -21.32
CA ALA A 186 11.60 32.77 -20.14
C ALA A 186 10.58 31.69 -20.52
N GLY A 187 9.78 31.91 -21.57
CA GLY A 187 8.83 30.93 -22.06
C GLY A 187 9.49 29.61 -22.46
N VAL A 188 10.64 29.69 -23.15
CA VAL A 188 11.42 28.49 -23.53
C VAL A 188 12.01 27.79 -22.30
N ALA A 189 12.55 28.55 -21.34
CA ALA A 189 13.13 27.97 -20.12
C ALA A 189 12.06 27.29 -19.24
N ILE A 190 10.90 27.89 -19.11
CA ILE A 190 9.74 27.32 -18.39
C ILE A 190 9.28 26.01 -19.07
N GLU A 191 9.19 25.99 -20.39
CA GLU A 191 8.81 24.79 -21.12
C GLU A 191 9.83 23.67 -20.90
N ASN A 192 11.13 23.98 -21.00
CA ASN A 192 12.21 23.01 -20.76
C ASN A 192 12.15 22.45 -19.33
N ALA A 193 11.98 23.30 -18.32
CA ALA A 193 11.87 22.87 -16.93
C ALA A 193 10.66 21.94 -16.72
N ARG A 194 9.49 22.28 -17.28
CA ARG A 194 8.29 21.45 -17.22
C ARG A 194 8.48 20.08 -17.90
N LEU A 195 9.06 20.07 -19.09
CA LEU A 195 9.34 18.83 -19.81
C LEU A 195 10.34 17.95 -19.07
N TYR A 196 11.34 18.56 -18.45
CA TYR A 196 12.33 17.85 -17.64
C TYR A 196 11.68 17.23 -16.38
N GLU A 197 10.88 17.98 -15.65
CA GLU A 197 10.16 17.48 -14.49
C GLU A 197 9.19 16.35 -14.84
N GLU A 198 8.49 16.47 -15.98
CA GLU A 198 7.59 15.43 -16.47
C GLU A 198 8.36 14.16 -16.85
N ALA A 199 9.47 14.31 -17.57
CA ALA A 199 10.34 13.19 -17.95
C ALA A 199 10.91 12.49 -16.69
N ARG A 200 11.40 13.26 -15.72
CA ARG A 200 11.92 12.75 -14.45
C ARG A 200 10.85 11.99 -13.65
N ARG A 201 9.63 12.53 -13.56
CA ARG A 201 8.52 11.83 -12.90
C ARG A 201 8.16 10.52 -13.60
N ARG A 202 8.13 10.53 -14.93
CA ARG A 202 7.88 9.32 -15.73
C ARG A 202 8.95 8.26 -15.50
N GLU A 203 10.22 8.66 -15.45
CA GLU A 203 11.33 7.77 -15.14
C GLU A 203 11.20 7.16 -13.73
N GLN A 204 10.85 7.96 -12.73
CA GLN A 204 10.63 7.47 -11.36
C GLN A 204 9.49 6.43 -11.29
N TRP A 205 8.37 6.66 -11.99
CA TRP A 205 7.28 5.68 -12.06
C TRP A 205 7.67 4.41 -12.80
N ASN A 206 8.44 4.51 -13.87
CA ASN A 206 8.95 3.35 -14.57
C ASN A 206 9.91 2.52 -13.70
N ALA A 207 10.80 3.19 -12.96
CA ALA A 207 11.70 2.53 -12.02
C ALA A 207 10.93 1.82 -10.89
N ALA A 208 9.91 2.48 -10.31
CA ALA A 208 9.05 1.87 -9.30
C ALA A 208 8.29 0.65 -9.85
N SER A 209 7.77 0.72 -11.07
CA SER A 209 7.10 -0.41 -11.74
C SER A 209 8.06 -1.58 -11.99
N ALA A 210 9.30 -1.29 -12.38
CA ALA A 210 10.35 -2.30 -12.57
C ALA A 210 10.74 -2.95 -11.23
N GLU A 211 10.81 -2.18 -10.15
CA GLU A 211 11.09 -2.68 -8.80
C GLU A 211 10.00 -3.65 -8.31
N VAL A 212 8.72 -3.30 -8.48
CA VAL A 212 7.59 -4.20 -8.16
C VAL A 212 7.68 -5.49 -8.97
N THR A 213 8.01 -5.39 -10.26
CA THR A 213 8.17 -6.58 -11.11
C THR A 213 9.36 -7.44 -10.66
N SER A 214 10.48 -6.83 -10.30
CA SER A 214 11.69 -7.52 -9.84
C SER A 214 11.43 -8.29 -8.54
N ILE A 215 10.79 -7.66 -7.57
CA ILE A 215 10.49 -8.30 -6.28
C ILE A 215 9.46 -9.43 -6.44
N LEU A 216 8.51 -9.28 -7.34
CA LEU A 216 7.56 -10.34 -7.70
C LEU A 216 8.28 -11.56 -8.29
N LEU A 217 9.22 -11.33 -9.23
CA LEU A 217 10.00 -12.40 -9.86
C LEU A 217 10.97 -13.09 -8.90
N SER A 218 11.45 -12.40 -7.86
CA SER A 218 12.29 -13.00 -6.82
C SER A 218 11.56 -13.97 -5.89
N GLY A 219 10.23 -14.07 -6.00
CA GLY A 219 9.40 -14.95 -5.16
C GLY A 219 9.02 -14.34 -3.81
N ALA A 220 9.06 -13.03 -3.69
CA ALA A 220 8.65 -12.33 -2.49
C ALA A 220 7.17 -12.58 -2.15
N SER A 221 6.86 -12.52 -0.87
CA SER A 221 5.50 -12.64 -0.35
C SER A 221 4.62 -11.45 -0.77
N GLY A 222 3.30 -11.63 -0.78
CA GLY A 222 2.35 -10.54 -1.04
C GLY A 222 2.55 -9.32 -0.11
N ALA A 223 2.96 -9.54 1.13
CA ALA A 223 3.26 -8.47 2.10
C ALA A 223 4.49 -7.65 1.70
N GLU A 224 5.55 -8.28 1.21
CA GLU A 224 6.75 -7.60 0.71
C GLU A 224 6.46 -6.80 -0.57
N VAL A 225 5.64 -7.37 -1.48
CA VAL A 225 5.16 -6.67 -2.68
C VAL A 225 4.36 -5.42 -2.30
N MET A 226 3.41 -5.53 -1.37
CA MET A 226 2.63 -4.38 -0.88
C MET A 226 3.51 -3.30 -0.24
N LYS A 227 4.56 -3.69 0.50
CA LYS A 227 5.51 -2.75 1.10
C LYS A 227 6.23 -1.93 0.05
N VAL A 228 6.75 -2.56 -1.00
CA VAL A 228 7.42 -1.86 -2.09
C VAL A 228 6.46 -0.93 -2.82
N ILE A 229 5.22 -1.38 -3.08
CA ILE A 229 4.19 -0.56 -3.73
C ILE A 229 3.96 0.74 -2.97
N ILE A 230 3.70 0.66 -1.67
CA ILE A 230 3.36 1.84 -0.86
C ILE A 230 4.57 2.77 -0.64
N GLU A 231 5.76 2.23 -0.39
CA GLU A 231 6.97 3.02 -0.15
C GLU A 231 7.40 3.78 -1.42
N SER A 232 7.39 3.14 -2.58
CA SER A 232 7.73 3.76 -3.86
C SER A 232 6.72 4.83 -4.25
N ALA A 233 5.42 4.53 -4.16
CA ALA A 233 4.36 5.51 -4.45
C ALA A 233 4.45 6.74 -3.53
N ARG A 234 4.59 6.52 -2.22
CA ARG A 234 4.70 7.56 -1.21
C ARG A 234 5.89 8.49 -1.46
N LYS A 235 7.05 7.92 -1.79
CA LYS A 235 8.27 8.67 -2.10
C LYS A 235 8.13 9.55 -3.35
N ILE A 236 7.55 9.00 -4.43
CA ILE A 236 7.41 9.72 -5.71
C ILE A 236 6.45 10.90 -5.58
N VAL A 237 5.33 10.73 -4.87
CA VAL A 237 4.35 11.81 -4.70
C VAL A 237 4.59 12.66 -3.44
N SER A 238 5.69 12.42 -2.71
CA SER A 238 6.03 13.14 -1.46
C SER A 238 4.89 13.13 -0.44
N ALA A 239 4.30 11.95 -0.21
CA ALA A 239 3.29 11.74 0.81
C ALA A 239 3.96 11.25 2.11
N GLU A 240 3.52 11.76 3.25
CA GLU A 240 4.00 11.34 4.56
C GLU A 240 3.28 10.11 5.08
N PHE A 241 2.04 9.90 4.65
CA PHE A 241 1.19 8.79 5.09
C PHE A 241 0.77 7.91 3.91
N GLY A 242 0.67 6.60 4.15
CA GLY A 242 0.20 5.65 3.15
C GLY A 242 -0.46 4.42 3.77
N VAL A 243 -1.55 3.94 3.16
CA VAL A 243 -2.28 2.71 3.53
C VAL A 243 -2.61 1.91 2.29
N ILE A 244 -2.41 0.59 2.35
CA ILE A 244 -3.04 -0.35 1.42
C ILE A 244 -4.17 -1.06 2.17
N ALA A 245 -5.38 -0.88 1.68
CA ALA A 245 -6.58 -1.55 2.14
C ALA A 245 -6.98 -2.64 1.14
N VAL A 246 -7.31 -3.85 1.65
CA VAL A 246 -7.72 -5.00 0.83
C VAL A 246 -9.08 -5.54 1.30
N PRO A 247 -9.86 -6.22 0.45
CA PRO A 247 -11.11 -6.84 0.85
C PRO A 247 -10.89 -7.87 1.98
N SER A 248 -11.77 -7.82 2.98
CA SER A 248 -11.88 -8.86 4.01
C SER A 248 -12.83 -9.94 3.53
N GLY A 249 -12.54 -11.22 3.81
CA GLY A 249 -13.33 -12.35 3.33
C GLY A 249 -14.82 -12.38 3.75
N ASP A 250 -15.24 -11.52 4.66
CA ASP A 250 -16.60 -11.43 5.20
C ASP A 250 -17.40 -10.26 4.58
N GLY A 251 -17.86 -10.42 3.34
CA GLY A 251 -18.98 -9.62 2.83
C GLY A 251 -18.72 -8.14 2.58
N GLY A 252 -17.62 -7.76 1.91
CA GLY A 252 -17.46 -6.42 1.33
C GLY A 252 -16.82 -5.37 2.24
N ARG A 253 -16.30 -5.73 3.40
CA ARG A 253 -15.49 -4.85 4.25
C ARG A 253 -14.06 -4.78 3.73
N LEU A 254 -13.42 -3.61 3.90
CA LEU A 254 -12.00 -3.43 3.66
C LEU A 254 -11.24 -3.52 4.98
N ARG A 255 -10.05 -4.13 4.96
CA ARG A 255 -9.11 -4.13 6.09
C ARG A 255 -7.80 -3.49 5.67
N ASN A 256 -7.15 -2.81 6.59
CA ASN A 256 -5.78 -2.34 6.37
C ASN A 256 -4.84 -3.54 6.32
N ALA A 257 -4.27 -3.79 5.15
CA ALA A 257 -3.26 -4.82 4.96
C ALA A 257 -1.88 -4.31 5.38
N LEU A 258 -1.58 -3.05 5.06
CA LEU A 258 -0.32 -2.40 5.39
C LEU A 258 -0.54 -0.90 5.59
N THR A 259 0.06 -0.34 6.63
CA THR A 259 0.12 1.10 6.88
C THR A 259 1.58 1.49 7.04
N VAL A 260 1.96 2.61 6.41
CA VAL A 260 3.28 3.22 6.54
C VAL A 260 3.08 4.66 6.98
N ASP A 261 3.43 4.91 8.25
CA ASP A 261 3.41 6.21 8.88
C ASP A 261 4.68 6.39 9.71
N ALA A 262 4.97 7.63 10.11
CA ALA A 262 6.10 7.94 10.98
C ALA A 262 5.98 7.28 12.38
N ASP A 263 4.75 6.95 12.84
CA ASP A 263 4.46 6.48 14.20
C ASP A 263 4.05 4.99 14.32
N GLY A 264 4.14 4.18 13.25
CA GLY A 264 3.94 2.72 13.32
C GLY A 264 2.63 2.19 12.72
N PRO A 265 2.41 0.86 12.73
CA PRO A 265 1.31 0.24 12.00
C PRO A 265 -0.04 0.47 12.65
N LEU A 266 -0.89 1.27 12.03
CA LEU A 266 -2.33 1.35 12.36
C LEU A 266 -3.02 0.06 11.91
N ARG A 267 -3.33 -0.82 12.86
CA ARG A 267 -4.23 -1.96 12.61
C ARG A 267 -5.67 -1.48 12.78
N CYS A 268 -6.38 -1.30 11.68
CA CYS A 268 -7.78 -0.92 11.72
C CYS A 268 -8.58 -1.53 10.58
N GLU A 269 -9.80 -1.96 10.90
CA GLU A 269 -10.82 -2.26 9.90
C GLU A 269 -11.38 -0.93 9.38
N ILE A 270 -11.48 -0.81 8.05
CA ILE A 270 -12.11 0.33 7.39
C ILE A 270 -13.59 -0.04 7.17
N PRO A 271 -14.53 0.89 7.40
CA PRO A 271 -15.93 0.69 7.04
C PRO A 271 -16.07 0.23 5.58
N GLY A 272 -17.15 -0.52 5.31
CA GLY A 272 -17.40 -1.12 4.00
C GLY A 272 -17.54 -0.13 2.85
N PRO A 273 -17.76 -0.65 1.63
CA PRO A 273 -18.00 0.15 0.43
C PRO A 273 -19.08 1.21 0.69
N GLY A 274 -18.90 2.44 0.16
CA GLY A 274 -19.86 3.54 0.25
C GLY A 274 -19.86 4.35 1.56
N GLU A 275 -19.24 3.87 2.63
CA GLU A 275 -19.25 4.54 3.95
C GLU A 275 -17.92 5.21 4.32
N SER A 276 -16.90 5.16 3.45
CA SER A 276 -15.59 5.72 3.73
C SER A 276 -14.90 6.30 2.49
N PHE A 277 -13.93 7.17 2.68
CA PHE A 277 -13.10 7.75 1.62
C PHE A 277 -12.43 6.65 0.76
N VAL A 278 -11.89 5.62 1.40
CA VAL A 278 -11.25 4.47 0.74
C VAL A 278 -12.29 3.59 0.05
N GLY A 279 -13.45 3.39 0.68
CA GLY A 279 -14.57 2.63 0.12
C GLY A 279 -15.11 3.24 -1.16
N ALA A 280 -15.20 4.58 -1.24
CA ALA A 280 -15.62 5.28 -2.43
C ALA A 280 -14.70 5.00 -3.65
N ALA A 281 -13.38 4.94 -3.45
CA ALA A 281 -12.43 4.58 -4.49
C ALA A 281 -12.53 3.10 -4.89
N PHE A 282 -12.82 2.22 -3.93
CA PHE A 282 -13.00 0.79 -4.19
C PHE A 282 -14.25 0.52 -5.05
N GLU A 283 -15.39 1.16 -4.73
CA GLU A 283 -16.65 1.00 -5.46
C GLU A 283 -16.63 1.60 -6.85
N SER A 284 -16.14 2.86 -6.96
CA SER A 284 -16.09 3.55 -8.24
C SER A 284 -15.06 2.95 -9.20
N ALA A 285 -14.04 2.26 -8.67
CA ALA A 285 -12.84 1.85 -9.39
C ALA A 285 -12.16 3.06 -10.09
N GLU A 286 -12.24 4.24 -9.47
CA GLU A 286 -11.65 5.49 -9.93
C GLU A 286 -10.92 6.20 -8.77
N PRO A 287 -9.89 7.01 -9.06
CA PRO A 287 -9.23 7.80 -8.04
C PRO A 287 -10.19 8.78 -7.35
N VAL A 288 -10.11 8.85 -6.03
CA VAL A 288 -10.87 9.78 -5.20
C VAL A 288 -9.90 10.70 -4.48
N VAL A 289 -10.16 12.01 -4.48
CA VAL A 289 -9.29 13.03 -3.91
C VAL A 289 -10.00 13.80 -2.82
N SER A 290 -9.25 14.22 -1.81
CA SER A 290 -9.67 15.17 -0.78
C SER A 290 -8.61 16.26 -0.66
N SER A 291 -9.04 17.51 -0.53
CA SER A 291 -8.15 18.63 -0.21
C SER A 291 -7.77 18.66 1.27
N ASP A 292 -8.65 18.14 2.13
CA ASP A 292 -8.45 18.04 3.58
C ASP A 292 -9.07 16.73 4.08
N LEU A 293 -8.21 15.74 4.31
CA LEU A 293 -8.65 14.41 4.72
C LEU A 293 -9.23 14.42 6.14
N GLU A 294 -8.63 15.16 7.06
CA GLU A 294 -9.10 15.22 8.46
C GLU A 294 -10.56 15.69 8.56
N HIS A 295 -10.99 16.59 7.68
CA HIS A 295 -12.34 17.15 7.65
C HIS A 295 -13.21 16.58 6.52
N ASP A 296 -12.80 15.51 5.87
CA ASP A 296 -13.56 14.91 4.78
C ASP A 296 -14.85 14.24 5.31
N PRO A 297 -16.03 14.63 4.82
CA PRO A 297 -17.31 14.12 5.33
C PRO A 297 -17.50 12.61 5.13
N ARG A 298 -16.74 11.99 4.22
CA ARG A 298 -16.77 10.55 3.96
C ARG A 298 -16.07 9.72 5.04
N LEU A 299 -15.29 10.33 5.92
CA LEU A 299 -14.63 9.62 7.02
C LEU A 299 -15.54 9.33 8.21
N GLY A 300 -16.63 10.07 8.40
CA GLY A 300 -17.55 9.88 9.51
C GLY A 300 -16.84 9.91 10.89
N GLN A 301 -16.99 8.83 11.66
CA GLN A 301 -16.37 8.69 12.99
C GLN A 301 -14.86 8.41 12.95
N ASP A 302 -14.31 8.02 11.79
CA ASP A 302 -12.90 7.69 11.63
C ASP A 302 -11.98 8.89 11.41
N ALA A 303 -12.52 10.10 11.27
CA ALA A 303 -11.78 11.35 11.05
C ALA A 303 -10.63 11.57 12.06
N SER A 304 -10.85 11.17 13.33
CA SER A 304 -9.84 11.33 14.39
C SER A 304 -8.52 10.56 14.13
N ARG A 305 -8.54 9.55 13.28
CA ARG A 305 -7.38 8.72 12.92
C ARG A 305 -6.47 9.39 11.89
N TYR A 306 -7.00 10.36 11.16
CA TYR A 306 -6.30 11.08 10.09
C TYR A 306 -5.93 12.50 10.52
N ARG A 307 -5.83 12.74 11.85
CA ARG A 307 -5.49 14.04 12.40
C ARG A 307 -4.14 14.54 11.90
N GLY A 308 -4.08 15.79 11.48
CA GLY A 308 -2.88 16.41 10.92
C GLY A 308 -2.60 16.07 9.45
N LEU A 309 -3.49 15.28 8.81
CA LEU A 309 -3.40 14.99 7.38
C LEU A 309 -4.32 15.95 6.59
N GLY A 310 -3.73 16.61 5.61
CA GLY A 310 -4.41 17.52 4.68
C GLY A 310 -4.84 16.79 3.40
N SER A 311 -4.24 17.17 2.27
CA SER A 311 -4.61 16.59 0.98
C SER A 311 -4.32 15.09 0.90
N ALA A 312 -5.28 14.34 0.35
CA ALA A 312 -5.19 12.89 0.20
C ALA A 312 -5.73 12.42 -1.15
N VAL A 313 -5.21 11.27 -1.59
CA VAL A 313 -5.69 10.56 -2.77
C VAL A 313 -5.83 9.07 -2.47
N ALA A 314 -6.99 8.49 -2.80
CA ALA A 314 -7.22 7.06 -2.78
C ALA A 314 -7.32 6.55 -4.21
N VAL A 315 -6.46 5.62 -4.60
CA VAL A 315 -6.46 5.02 -5.94
C VAL A 315 -6.74 3.52 -5.84
N PRO A 316 -7.63 2.98 -6.69
CA PRO A 316 -7.91 1.55 -6.73
C PRO A 316 -6.69 0.77 -7.23
N ILE A 317 -6.35 -0.32 -6.55
CA ILE A 317 -5.31 -1.26 -6.96
C ILE A 317 -5.95 -2.32 -7.84
N GLY A 318 -5.62 -2.32 -9.13
CA GLY A 318 -6.20 -3.21 -10.13
C GLY A 318 -7.08 -2.48 -11.16
N GLN A 319 -7.79 -3.24 -11.98
CA GLN A 319 -8.64 -2.70 -13.04
C GLN A 319 -10.13 -2.72 -12.65
N ARG A 320 -10.95 -1.93 -13.36
CA ARG A 320 -12.40 -1.95 -13.21
C ARG A 320 -12.94 -3.37 -13.40
N GLY A 321 -13.66 -3.87 -12.41
CA GLY A 321 -14.16 -5.26 -12.36
C GLY A 321 -13.21 -6.26 -11.67
N SER A 322 -11.97 -5.86 -11.32
CA SER A 322 -10.99 -6.68 -10.61
C SER A 322 -10.15 -5.81 -9.65
N VAL A 323 -10.82 -4.99 -8.84
CA VAL A 323 -10.16 -4.16 -7.82
C VAL A 323 -9.77 -5.06 -6.65
N ARG A 324 -8.47 -5.13 -6.37
CA ARG A 324 -7.92 -5.97 -5.30
C ARG A 324 -7.71 -5.23 -3.98
N GLY A 325 -7.77 -3.91 -4.03
CA GLY A 325 -7.62 -3.06 -2.87
C GLY A 325 -7.57 -1.60 -3.26
N VAL A 326 -7.21 -0.75 -2.30
CA VAL A 326 -7.06 0.69 -2.51
C VAL A 326 -5.75 1.13 -1.87
N LEU A 327 -5.00 1.94 -2.59
CA LEU A 327 -3.84 2.67 -2.09
C LEU A 327 -4.29 4.08 -1.70
N LEU A 328 -4.26 4.39 -0.41
CA LEU A 328 -4.47 5.72 0.13
C LEU A 328 -3.11 6.35 0.41
N LEU A 329 -2.90 7.56 -0.11
CA LEU A 329 -1.74 8.39 0.20
C LEU A 329 -2.22 9.75 0.68
N ALA A 330 -1.58 10.30 1.72
CA ALA A 330 -1.92 11.60 2.26
C ALA A 330 -0.68 12.42 2.60
N ARG A 331 -0.82 13.73 2.49
CA ARG A 331 0.17 14.74 2.87
C ARG A 331 -0.23 15.40 4.18
N SER A 332 0.75 15.86 4.95
CA SER A 332 0.49 16.64 6.16
C SER A 332 -0.26 17.94 5.85
N SER A 333 -1.05 18.43 6.80
CA SER A 333 -1.77 19.70 6.67
C SER A 333 -0.82 20.84 6.32
N GLY A 334 -1.25 21.72 5.40
CA GLY A 334 -0.45 22.83 4.89
C GLY A 334 0.49 22.47 3.73
N ARG A 335 0.58 21.21 3.31
CA ARG A 335 1.27 20.81 2.08
C ARG A 335 0.37 21.02 0.85
N PRO A 336 0.96 21.17 -0.36
CA PRO A 336 0.19 21.31 -1.60
C PRO A 336 -0.78 20.17 -1.84
N GLU A 337 -1.91 20.45 -2.46
CA GLU A 337 -2.90 19.45 -2.86
C GLU A 337 -2.37 18.52 -3.97
N PHE A 338 -2.93 17.29 -4.03
CA PHE A 338 -2.68 16.39 -5.16
C PHE A 338 -3.29 16.94 -6.43
N ARG A 339 -2.50 17.05 -7.48
CA ARG A 339 -2.91 17.60 -8.78
C ARG A 339 -3.11 16.48 -9.82
N PRO A 340 -3.96 16.66 -10.83
CA PRO A 340 -4.20 15.65 -11.87
C PRO A 340 -2.93 15.06 -12.53
N PRO A 341 -1.85 15.83 -12.78
CA PRO A 341 -0.60 15.29 -13.32
C PRO A 341 0.15 14.31 -12.39
N GLU A 342 -0.17 14.31 -11.09
CA GLU A 342 0.39 13.36 -10.11
C GLU A 342 -0.51 12.12 -9.99
N ILE A 343 -1.83 12.32 -10.07
CA ILE A 343 -2.83 11.25 -9.86
C ILE A 343 -2.85 10.25 -11.01
N SER A 344 -2.78 10.71 -12.26
CA SER A 344 -2.87 9.84 -13.44
C SER A 344 -1.74 8.79 -13.51
N PRO A 345 -0.46 9.14 -13.33
CA PRO A 345 0.62 8.15 -13.27
C PRO A 345 0.51 7.22 -12.07
N LEU A 346 0.09 7.75 -10.90
CA LEU A 346 -0.15 6.96 -9.68
C LEU A 346 -1.23 5.90 -9.92
N ALA A 347 -2.33 6.26 -10.58
CA ALA A 347 -3.40 5.32 -10.94
C ALA A 347 -2.88 4.23 -11.90
N GLY A 348 -2.06 4.59 -12.89
CA GLY A 348 -1.40 3.63 -13.79
C GLY A 348 -0.50 2.66 -13.02
N TYR A 349 0.29 3.16 -12.08
CA TYR A 349 1.12 2.35 -11.20
C TYR A 349 0.30 1.41 -10.32
N ALA A 350 -0.82 1.87 -9.76
CA ALA A 350 -1.73 1.06 -8.95
C ALA A 350 -2.38 -0.09 -9.73
N VAL A 351 -2.65 0.10 -11.02
CA VAL A 351 -3.11 -0.99 -11.90
C VAL A 351 -2.05 -2.09 -12.05
N GLN A 352 -0.79 -1.71 -12.27
CA GLN A 352 0.32 -2.67 -12.35
C GLN A 352 0.57 -3.37 -11.01
N ALA A 353 0.48 -2.62 -9.91
CA ALA A 353 0.55 -3.15 -8.56
C ALA A 353 -0.53 -4.22 -8.31
N GLY A 354 -1.75 -4.01 -8.79
CA GLY A 354 -2.83 -4.99 -8.70
C GLY A 354 -2.51 -6.32 -9.40
N LEU A 355 -1.90 -6.26 -10.58
CA LEU A 355 -1.46 -7.46 -11.28
C LEU A 355 -0.35 -8.19 -10.51
N ALA A 356 0.59 -7.45 -9.93
CA ALA A 356 1.67 -8.03 -9.13
C ALA A 356 1.14 -8.73 -7.88
N MET A 357 0.19 -8.11 -7.18
CA MET A 357 -0.48 -8.72 -6.02
C MET A 357 -1.24 -9.99 -6.43
N GLU A 358 -1.93 -9.98 -7.57
CA GLU A 358 -2.63 -11.16 -8.08
C GLU A 358 -1.70 -12.33 -8.35
N VAL A 359 -0.57 -12.08 -8.97
CA VAL A 359 0.43 -13.13 -9.26
C VAL A 359 1.05 -13.67 -7.98
N ALA A 360 1.35 -12.80 -7.01
CA ALA A 360 1.86 -13.20 -5.71
C ALA A 360 0.88 -14.10 -4.95
N ASP A 361 -0.41 -13.73 -4.92
CA ASP A 361 -1.47 -14.51 -4.28
C ASP A 361 -1.62 -15.87 -4.95
N ARG A 362 -1.75 -15.91 -6.28
CA ARG A 362 -1.87 -17.19 -7.04
C ARG A 362 -0.67 -18.11 -6.85
N ARG A 363 0.53 -17.52 -6.72
CA ARG A 363 1.73 -18.30 -6.45
C ARG A 363 1.68 -18.91 -5.04
N SER A 364 1.31 -18.12 -4.05
CA SER A 364 1.14 -18.61 -2.66
C SER A 364 0.12 -19.73 -2.59
N ASP A 365 -1.03 -19.58 -3.26
CA ASP A 365 -2.07 -20.61 -3.35
C ASP A 365 -1.54 -21.88 -4.02
N ALA A 366 -0.81 -21.76 -5.13
CA ALA A 366 -0.21 -22.89 -5.84
C ALA A 366 0.85 -23.61 -4.99
N GLU A 367 1.68 -22.88 -4.25
CA GLU A 367 2.66 -23.46 -3.32
C GLU A 367 1.98 -24.22 -2.18
N GLN A 368 0.88 -23.68 -1.63
CA GLN A 368 0.06 -24.37 -0.64
C GLN A 368 -0.54 -25.68 -1.20
N ILE A 369 -1.16 -25.59 -2.37
CA ILE A 369 -1.76 -26.78 -3.03
C ILE A 369 -0.68 -27.85 -3.28
N ALA A 370 0.49 -27.47 -3.81
CA ALA A 370 1.58 -28.40 -4.06
C ALA A 370 2.09 -29.06 -2.77
N LEU A 371 2.18 -28.31 -1.67
CA LEU A 371 2.53 -28.85 -0.36
C LEU A 371 1.51 -29.88 0.13
N LEU A 372 0.21 -29.59 -0.06
CA LEU A 372 -0.89 -30.48 0.29
C LEU A 372 -0.85 -31.77 -0.53
N GLU A 373 -0.69 -31.67 -1.84
CA GLU A 373 -0.57 -32.82 -2.75
C GLU A 373 0.63 -33.72 -2.40
N ASP A 374 1.77 -33.11 -2.05
CA ASP A 374 2.98 -33.84 -1.64
C ASP A 374 2.76 -34.63 -0.33
N ARG A 375 2.11 -34.00 0.65
CA ARG A 375 1.74 -34.65 1.91
C ARG A 375 0.78 -35.84 1.69
N ASP A 376 -0.22 -35.65 0.85
CA ASP A 376 -1.17 -36.73 0.49
C ASP A 376 -0.50 -37.88 -0.26
N ARG A 377 0.48 -37.57 -1.12
CA ARG A 377 1.28 -38.57 -1.81
C ARG A 377 2.11 -39.37 -0.79
N ILE A 378 2.84 -38.67 0.09
CA ILE A 378 3.65 -39.31 1.14
C ILE A 378 2.78 -40.20 2.05
N ALA A 379 1.60 -39.72 2.43
CA ALA A 379 0.67 -40.50 3.26
C ALA A 379 0.20 -41.80 2.58
N ARG A 380 -0.08 -41.74 1.27
CA ARG A 380 -0.44 -42.95 0.47
C ARG A 380 0.74 -43.91 0.32
N ASP A 381 1.92 -43.41 0.00
CA ASP A 381 3.12 -44.21 -0.17
C ASP A 381 3.50 -44.96 1.14
N LEU A 382 3.39 -44.26 2.29
CA LEU A 382 3.60 -44.88 3.60
C LEU A 382 2.56 -45.94 3.90
N HIS A 383 1.29 -45.70 3.58
CA HIS A 383 0.21 -46.69 3.78
C HIS A 383 0.41 -47.92 2.90
N ASP A 384 0.62 -47.75 1.61
CA ASP A 384 0.59 -48.85 0.65
C ASP A 384 1.90 -49.66 0.66
N LEU A 385 3.05 -49.01 0.82
CA LEU A 385 4.34 -49.70 0.77
C LEU A 385 4.84 -50.18 2.15
N ALA A 386 4.80 -49.27 3.15
CA ALA A 386 5.36 -49.57 4.46
C ALA A 386 4.43 -50.47 5.30
N ILE A 387 3.16 -50.05 5.46
CA ILE A 387 2.20 -50.79 6.29
C ILE A 387 1.93 -52.20 5.71
N GLN A 388 1.73 -52.34 4.38
CA GLN A 388 1.47 -53.61 3.75
C GLN A 388 2.66 -54.57 3.88
N ARG A 389 3.90 -54.10 3.72
CA ARG A 389 5.10 -54.94 3.88
C ARG A 389 5.31 -55.35 5.32
N LEU A 390 5.16 -54.45 6.29
CA LEU A 390 5.30 -54.75 7.70
C LEU A 390 4.23 -55.77 8.13
N PHE A 391 2.99 -55.61 7.68
CA PHE A 391 1.89 -56.53 7.96
C PHE A 391 2.15 -57.94 7.36
N ALA A 392 2.59 -58.02 6.10
CA ALA A 392 2.94 -59.28 5.46
C ALA A 392 4.10 -60.01 6.19
N THR A 393 5.11 -59.23 6.65
CA THR A 393 6.23 -59.77 7.44
C THR A 393 5.74 -60.28 8.79
N GLY A 394 4.87 -59.53 9.48
CA GLY A 394 4.25 -59.96 10.74
C GLY A 394 3.46 -61.26 10.60
N MET A 395 2.64 -61.38 9.55
CA MET A 395 1.90 -62.64 9.25
C MET A 395 2.84 -63.84 8.99
N THR A 396 3.95 -63.57 8.28
CA THR A 396 4.95 -64.64 8.01
C THR A 396 5.60 -65.10 9.29
N LEU A 397 6.01 -64.17 10.18
CA LEU A 397 6.59 -64.50 11.49
C LEU A 397 5.58 -65.23 12.41
N GLN A 398 4.32 -64.77 12.40
CA GLN A 398 3.23 -65.40 13.17
C GLN A 398 2.91 -66.79 12.67
N SER A 399 3.04 -67.07 11.38
CA SER A 399 2.89 -68.40 10.81
C SER A 399 4.08 -69.32 11.20
N ALA A 400 5.30 -68.78 11.26
CA ALA A 400 6.50 -69.52 11.67
C ALA A 400 6.45 -69.91 13.14
N LEU A 401 5.81 -69.12 14.02
CA LEU A 401 5.61 -69.46 15.44
C LEU A 401 4.97 -70.85 15.65
N LYS A 402 4.10 -71.29 14.76
CA LYS A 402 3.43 -72.62 14.85
C LYS A 402 4.39 -73.81 14.72
N PHE A 403 5.57 -73.59 14.17
CA PHE A 403 6.57 -74.60 13.90
C PHE A 403 7.79 -74.51 14.84
N VAL A 404 7.86 -73.52 15.73
CA VAL A 404 8.99 -73.32 16.65
C VAL A 404 8.76 -74.18 17.92
N GLN A 405 9.67 -75.13 18.17
CA GLN A 405 9.61 -76.00 19.35
C GLN A 405 10.46 -75.45 20.53
N HIS A 406 11.40 -74.56 20.29
CA HIS A 406 12.30 -74.04 21.31
C HIS A 406 11.68 -72.77 22.02
N PRO A 407 11.51 -72.81 23.35
CA PRO A 407 10.78 -71.80 24.09
C PRO A 407 11.37 -70.36 23.91
N GLU A 408 12.69 -70.24 24.04
CA GLU A 408 13.34 -68.92 23.84
C GLU A 408 13.19 -68.34 22.41
N SER A 409 13.16 -69.22 21.40
CA SER A 409 12.97 -68.83 20.01
C SER A 409 11.53 -68.40 19.75
N ALA A 410 10.55 -69.04 20.36
CA ALA A 410 9.15 -68.65 20.32
C ALA A 410 8.96 -67.26 20.96
N GLU A 411 9.52 -67.03 22.13
CA GLU A 411 9.43 -65.75 22.84
C GLU A 411 10.10 -64.57 22.07
N ARG A 412 11.21 -64.81 21.35
CA ARG A 412 11.85 -63.83 20.48
C ARG A 412 10.99 -63.49 19.26
N LEU A 413 10.35 -64.47 18.66
CA LEU A 413 9.44 -64.25 17.52
C LEU A 413 8.17 -63.55 17.93
N GLU A 414 7.58 -63.87 19.08
CA GLU A 414 6.43 -63.14 19.62
C GLU A 414 6.77 -61.65 19.88
N ARG A 415 7.94 -61.36 20.46
CA ARG A 415 8.40 -60.00 20.63
C ARG A 415 8.54 -59.28 19.29
N ALA A 416 9.14 -59.89 18.27
CA ALA A 416 9.30 -59.29 16.96
C ALA A 416 7.95 -59.00 16.26
N VAL A 417 6.94 -59.86 16.44
CA VAL A 417 5.58 -59.61 15.92
C VAL A 417 4.93 -58.45 16.64
N ASN A 418 5.05 -58.38 17.95
CA ASN A 418 4.52 -57.26 18.74
C ASN A 418 5.19 -55.93 18.39
N ASP A 419 6.52 -55.91 18.21
CA ASP A 419 7.28 -54.71 17.78
C ASP A 419 6.84 -54.20 16.38
N LEU A 420 6.55 -55.13 15.46
CA LEU A 420 6.01 -54.81 14.14
C LEU A 420 4.60 -54.21 14.24
N ASP A 421 3.73 -54.80 15.05
CA ASP A 421 2.37 -54.27 15.29
C ASP A 421 2.39 -52.88 15.90
N ASP A 422 3.29 -52.65 16.85
CA ASP A 422 3.44 -51.31 17.45
C ASP A 422 4.02 -50.31 16.46
N THR A 423 4.98 -50.70 15.62
CA THR A 423 5.50 -49.86 14.54
C THR A 423 4.40 -49.48 13.54
N ILE A 424 3.54 -50.43 13.16
CA ILE A 424 2.39 -50.17 12.28
C ILE A 424 1.42 -49.17 12.92
N LYS A 425 1.15 -49.27 14.24
CA LYS A 425 0.30 -48.32 14.97
C LYS A 425 0.89 -46.93 14.97
N VAL A 426 2.20 -46.77 15.20
CA VAL A 426 2.91 -45.49 15.17
C VAL A 426 2.84 -44.87 13.77
N ILE A 427 3.12 -45.62 12.72
CA ILE A 427 3.04 -45.12 11.34
C ILE A 427 1.61 -44.67 11.01
N ARG A 428 0.59 -45.49 11.35
CA ARG A 428 -0.83 -45.08 11.15
C ARG A 428 -1.19 -43.80 11.88
N SER A 429 -0.75 -43.67 13.13
CA SER A 429 -0.97 -42.44 13.92
C SER A 429 -0.29 -41.21 13.30
N THR A 430 0.92 -41.40 12.76
CA THR A 430 1.66 -40.33 12.08
C THR A 430 0.98 -39.90 10.77
N ILE A 431 0.54 -40.86 9.96
CA ILE A 431 -0.23 -40.60 8.72
C ILE A 431 -1.54 -39.90 9.03
N PHE A 432 -2.25 -40.30 10.08
CA PHE A 432 -3.48 -39.66 10.52
C PHE A 432 -3.22 -38.21 10.97
N GLY A 433 -2.15 -37.96 11.73
CA GLY A 433 -1.72 -36.60 12.12
C GLY A 433 -1.36 -35.73 10.94
N LEU A 434 -0.77 -36.28 9.87
CA LEU A 434 -0.50 -35.58 8.63
C LEU A 434 -1.78 -35.17 7.87
N ARG A 435 -2.84 -35.98 7.94
CA ARG A 435 -4.13 -35.72 7.28
C ARG A 435 -5.05 -34.78 8.03
N THR A 436 -5.01 -34.74 9.36
CA THR A 436 -5.95 -33.97 10.19
C THR A 436 -5.59 -32.50 10.33
N HIS A 437 -4.42 -32.05 9.86
CA HIS A 437 -4.03 -30.61 9.91
C HIS A 437 -4.61 -29.76 8.79
N GLU A 438 -5.34 -30.33 7.84
CA GLU A 438 -5.72 -29.66 6.58
C GLU A 438 -7.16 -29.24 6.42
N ASP A 439 -8.07 -29.79 7.20
CA ASP A 439 -9.45 -29.33 7.17
C ASP A 439 -9.63 -28.11 8.06
N GLY A 440 -9.23 -26.96 7.53
CA GLY A 440 -9.48 -25.66 8.15
C GLY A 440 -10.93 -25.50 8.56
N TRP A 441 -11.15 -25.06 9.77
CA TRP A 441 -12.31 -24.48 10.47
C TRP A 441 -13.75 -24.86 10.04
N ARG A 442 -14.00 -25.30 8.81
CA ARG A 442 -15.31 -25.73 8.32
C ARG A 442 -15.56 -27.25 8.35
N ALA A 443 -14.53 -28.07 8.63
CA ALA A 443 -14.63 -29.52 8.73
C ALA A 443 -14.64 -30.05 10.18
N HIS A 444 -14.62 -29.20 11.17
CA HIS A 444 -14.55 -29.55 12.61
C HIS A 444 -15.91 -29.80 13.25
N ALA A 445 -16.85 -30.39 12.52
CA ALA A 445 -17.99 -31.01 13.18
C ALA A 445 -17.46 -32.26 13.91
N VAL A 446 -17.24 -32.16 15.20
CA VAL A 446 -16.85 -33.30 16.07
C VAL A 446 -17.81 -34.46 15.86
N THR A 447 -19.10 -34.17 15.72
CA THR A 447 -20.16 -35.12 15.38
C THR A 447 -19.84 -35.92 14.11
N ARG A 448 -19.32 -35.29 13.05
CA ARG A 448 -18.94 -35.99 11.81
C ARG A 448 -17.75 -36.91 12.01
N GLN A 449 -16.74 -36.47 12.75
CA GLN A 449 -15.55 -37.28 13.04
C GLN A 449 -15.89 -38.48 13.92
N VAL A 450 -16.71 -38.29 14.93
CA VAL A 450 -17.25 -39.36 15.78
C VAL A 450 -18.04 -40.37 14.95
N THR A 451 -18.92 -39.90 14.07
CA THR A 451 -19.70 -40.76 13.16
C THR A 451 -18.79 -41.57 12.24
N ALA A 452 -17.78 -40.96 11.64
CA ALA A 452 -16.81 -41.62 10.78
C ALA A 452 -16.00 -42.67 11.53
N ALA A 453 -15.60 -42.42 12.78
CA ALA A 453 -14.89 -43.36 13.62
C ALA A 453 -15.75 -44.61 13.96
N VAL A 454 -17.03 -44.39 14.26
CA VAL A 454 -18.00 -45.49 14.50
C VAL A 454 -18.24 -46.32 13.23
N GLU A 455 -18.41 -45.67 12.09
CA GLU A 455 -18.57 -46.36 10.80
C GLU A 455 -17.33 -47.17 10.41
N ALA A 456 -16.13 -46.63 10.63
CA ALA A 456 -14.86 -47.31 10.36
C ALA A 456 -14.67 -48.56 11.23
N ALA A 457 -15.23 -48.62 12.43
CA ALA A 457 -15.15 -49.77 13.33
C ALA A 457 -16.17 -50.88 12.98
N THR A 458 -17.23 -50.56 12.24
CA THR A 458 -18.31 -51.48 11.89
C THR A 458 -17.84 -52.81 11.23
N PRO A 459 -16.90 -52.80 10.27
CA PRO A 459 -16.42 -54.06 9.66
C PRO A 459 -15.68 -54.99 10.66
N SER A 460 -14.97 -54.41 11.63
CA SER A 460 -14.19 -55.15 12.64
C SER A 460 -15.07 -55.69 13.76
N LEU A 461 -16.17 -55.04 14.06
CA LEU A 461 -17.15 -55.45 15.06
C LEU A 461 -18.16 -56.48 14.51
N GLY A 462 -18.42 -56.47 13.19
CA GLY A 462 -19.45 -57.26 12.56
C GLY A 462 -20.88 -56.72 12.69
N PHE A 463 -21.07 -55.63 13.38
CA PHE A 463 -22.33 -54.89 13.56
C PHE A 463 -22.06 -53.43 13.71
N ARG A 464 -23.08 -52.60 13.51
CA ARG A 464 -22.98 -51.12 13.65
C ARG A 464 -23.22 -50.71 15.09
N PRO A 465 -22.24 -50.03 15.77
CA PRO A 465 -22.46 -49.47 17.10
C PRO A 465 -23.58 -48.43 17.13
N THR A 466 -24.29 -48.34 18.25
CA THR A 466 -25.24 -47.24 18.50
C THR A 466 -24.46 -45.98 18.81
N LEU A 467 -24.80 -44.87 18.15
CA LEU A 467 -24.20 -43.56 18.42
C LEU A 467 -25.26 -42.60 18.91
N ARG A 468 -24.97 -41.91 20.02
CA ARG A 468 -25.74 -40.83 20.57
C ARG A 468 -24.83 -39.65 20.82
N VAL A 469 -25.24 -38.42 20.37
CA VAL A 469 -24.51 -37.18 20.57
C VAL A 469 -25.50 -36.19 21.19
N ASP A 470 -25.19 -35.72 22.38
CA ASP A 470 -26.03 -34.78 23.14
C ASP A 470 -25.27 -33.45 23.42
N GLY A 471 -25.99 -32.32 23.38
CA GLY A 471 -25.43 -30.99 23.60
C GLY A 471 -24.83 -30.37 22.33
N SER A 472 -24.22 -29.19 22.47
CA SER A 472 -23.64 -28.41 21.37
C SER A 472 -22.18 -28.84 21.09
N VAL A 473 -21.95 -30.13 20.87
CA VAL A 473 -20.60 -30.74 20.75
C VAL A 473 -19.77 -30.03 19.68
N ASP A 474 -20.35 -29.71 18.52
CA ASP A 474 -19.67 -29.07 17.41
C ASP A 474 -19.28 -27.61 17.67
N ALA A 475 -20.00 -26.93 18.59
CA ALA A 475 -19.75 -25.54 18.94
C ALA A 475 -18.86 -25.39 20.19
N GLU A 476 -18.95 -26.34 21.12
CA GLU A 476 -18.30 -26.22 22.43
C GLU A 476 -16.94 -26.95 22.53
N VAL A 477 -16.69 -27.98 21.69
CA VAL A 477 -15.46 -28.76 21.79
C VAL A 477 -14.32 -28.12 21.00
N PRO A 478 -13.26 -27.62 21.68
CA PRO A 478 -12.13 -27.00 20.99
C PRO A 478 -11.32 -28.02 20.18
N PRO A 479 -10.60 -27.59 19.13
CA PRO A 479 -9.74 -28.45 18.31
C PRO A 479 -8.71 -29.27 19.11
N ALA A 480 -8.17 -28.68 20.18
CA ALA A 480 -7.21 -29.33 21.07
C ALA A 480 -7.79 -30.58 21.78
N VAL A 481 -9.10 -30.63 21.98
CA VAL A 481 -9.80 -31.74 22.65
C VAL A 481 -10.35 -32.76 21.64
N CYS A 482 -10.70 -32.31 20.44
CA CYS A 482 -11.29 -33.15 19.39
C CYS A 482 -10.38 -34.34 19.01
N GLY A 483 -9.11 -34.12 18.71
CA GLY A 483 -8.16 -35.14 18.33
C GLY A 483 -8.02 -36.27 19.40
N PRO A 484 -7.73 -35.91 20.67
CA PRO A 484 -7.73 -36.85 21.78
C PRO A 484 -9.04 -37.62 21.95
N LEU A 485 -10.20 -36.99 21.83
CA LEU A 485 -11.51 -37.64 21.92
C LEU A 485 -11.69 -38.72 20.86
N ILE A 486 -11.37 -38.42 19.60
CA ILE A 486 -11.46 -39.40 18.49
C ILE A 486 -10.47 -40.55 18.69
N ALA A 487 -9.25 -40.26 19.17
CA ALA A 487 -8.26 -41.31 19.45
C ALA A 487 -8.72 -42.25 20.57
N VAL A 488 -9.32 -41.73 21.64
CA VAL A 488 -9.90 -42.56 22.73
C VAL A 488 -11.08 -43.38 22.24
N LEU A 489 -11.97 -42.78 21.42
CA LEU A 489 -13.08 -43.52 20.80
C LEU A 489 -12.58 -44.68 19.92
N GLY A 490 -11.60 -44.42 19.04
CA GLY A 490 -11.01 -45.41 18.16
C GLY A 490 -10.38 -46.59 18.95
N GLU A 491 -9.65 -46.32 20.03
CA GLU A 491 -9.04 -47.32 20.89
C GLU A 491 -10.10 -48.12 21.65
N ALA A 492 -11.16 -47.46 22.16
CA ALA A 492 -12.26 -48.13 22.84
C ALA A 492 -13.03 -49.08 21.91
N LEU A 493 -13.34 -48.65 20.67
CA LEU A 493 -13.98 -49.48 19.65
C LEU A 493 -13.09 -50.64 19.21
N SER A 494 -11.79 -50.40 19.05
CA SER A 494 -10.82 -51.44 18.73
C SER A 494 -10.72 -52.51 19.83
N ASN A 495 -10.75 -52.11 21.10
CA ASN A 495 -10.74 -53.01 22.24
C ASN A 495 -12.03 -53.85 22.30
N ALA A 496 -13.19 -53.26 22.03
CA ALA A 496 -14.45 -53.97 21.91
C ALA A 496 -14.40 -55.02 20.79
N ALA A 497 -13.89 -54.67 19.62
CA ALA A 497 -13.78 -55.59 18.47
C ALA A 497 -12.82 -56.76 18.73
N ARG A 498 -11.68 -56.53 19.42
CA ARG A 498 -10.65 -57.54 19.61
C ARG A 498 -10.85 -58.44 20.84
N HIS A 499 -11.44 -57.88 21.90
CA HIS A 499 -11.37 -58.52 23.21
C HIS A 499 -12.74 -58.76 23.87
N ALA A 500 -13.77 -58.01 23.50
CA ALA A 500 -15.03 -58.06 24.21
C ALA A 500 -15.94 -59.24 23.78
N ALA A 501 -15.81 -59.74 22.53
CA ALA A 501 -16.78 -60.66 21.92
C ALA A 501 -18.23 -60.15 22.10
N ALA A 502 -18.41 -58.83 22.02
CA ALA A 502 -19.67 -58.12 22.23
C ALA A 502 -20.65 -58.35 21.08
N ARG A 503 -21.93 -58.23 21.38
CA ARG A 503 -23.03 -58.22 20.40
C ARG A 503 -23.58 -56.82 20.16
N ASN A 504 -23.33 -55.91 21.11
CA ASN A 504 -23.71 -54.51 21.02
C ASN A 504 -22.64 -53.62 21.64
N VAL A 505 -22.44 -52.43 21.02
CA VAL A 505 -21.58 -51.36 21.55
C VAL A 505 -22.34 -50.05 21.45
N ASP A 506 -22.48 -49.38 22.58
CA ASP A 506 -23.12 -48.06 22.69
C ASP A 506 -22.06 -46.97 22.87
N VAL A 507 -22.07 -45.97 22.00
CA VAL A 507 -21.21 -44.77 22.03
C VAL A 507 -22.06 -43.56 22.34
N HIS A 508 -21.71 -42.86 23.41
CA HIS A 508 -22.37 -41.60 23.80
C HIS A 508 -21.36 -40.48 23.99
N VAL A 509 -21.54 -39.38 23.27
CA VAL A 509 -20.75 -38.18 23.39
C VAL A 509 -21.65 -37.04 23.86
N GLU A 510 -21.31 -36.43 24.97
CA GLU A 510 -22.11 -35.38 25.58
C GLU A 510 -21.22 -34.15 25.86
N ALA A 511 -21.63 -32.96 25.40
CA ALA A 511 -21.06 -31.66 25.81
C ALA A 511 -22.03 -30.94 26.74
N ALA A 512 -21.68 -30.88 28.05
CA ALA A 512 -22.51 -30.25 29.05
C ALA A 512 -21.67 -29.67 30.20
N ALA A 513 -22.11 -28.57 30.79
CA ALA A 513 -21.50 -27.94 31.96
C ALA A 513 -19.99 -27.66 31.80
N GLY A 514 -19.56 -27.20 30.61
CA GLY A 514 -18.16 -26.87 30.31
C GLY A 514 -17.23 -28.09 30.22
N LYS A 515 -17.77 -29.30 29.99
CA LYS A 515 -17.01 -30.55 29.86
C LYS A 515 -17.54 -31.37 28.69
N VAL A 516 -16.65 -32.11 28.03
CA VAL A 516 -17.06 -33.18 27.11
C VAL A 516 -16.85 -34.54 27.78
N THR A 517 -17.83 -35.41 27.63
CA THR A 517 -17.82 -36.80 28.15
C THR A 517 -18.02 -37.76 26.97
N LEU A 518 -17.09 -38.67 26.79
CA LEU A 518 -17.21 -39.85 25.91
C LEU A 518 -17.49 -41.07 26.80
N THR A 519 -18.58 -41.77 26.52
CA THR A 519 -18.92 -43.05 27.15
C THR A 519 -19.00 -44.11 26.05
N VAL A 520 -18.25 -45.19 26.21
CA VAL A 520 -18.34 -46.38 25.34
C VAL A 520 -18.66 -47.57 26.22
N THR A 521 -19.75 -48.27 25.91
CA THR A 521 -20.21 -49.45 26.67
C THR A 521 -20.39 -50.63 25.73
N ASP A 522 -19.78 -51.78 26.05
CA ASP A 522 -20.01 -53.06 25.38
C ASP A 522 -20.75 -54.04 26.29
N ASP A 523 -21.43 -55.02 25.69
CA ASP A 523 -22.12 -56.12 26.37
C ASP A 523 -21.30 -57.42 26.38
N GLY A 524 -19.98 -57.33 26.23
CA GLY A 524 -19.07 -58.46 26.06
C GLY A 524 -18.64 -59.14 27.37
N VAL A 525 -17.53 -59.84 27.32
CA VAL A 525 -16.99 -60.64 28.45
C VAL A 525 -16.30 -59.82 29.53
N GLY A 526 -16.15 -58.52 29.34
CA GLY A 526 -15.43 -57.63 30.25
C GLY A 526 -13.90 -57.76 30.16
N VAL A 527 -13.18 -57.03 31.02
CA VAL A 527 -11.70 -57.04 31.07
C VAL A 527 -11.23 -58.03 32.16
N PRO A 528 -10.49 -59.12 31.81
CA PRO A 528 -9.99 -60.09 32.79
C PRO A 528 -8.98 -59.44 33.76
N PRO A 529 -8.93 -59.92 35.03
CA PRO A 529 -7.88 -59.52 35.96
C PRO A 529 -6.50 -59.99 35.41
N GLY A 530 -5.59 -59.02 35.17
CA GLY A 530 -4.23 -59.32 34.67
C GLY A 530 -4.01 -59.12 33.16
N ALA A 531 -5.00 -58.64 32.39
CA ALA A 531 -4.83 -58.30 30.98
C ALA A 531 -3.83 -57.17 30.78
N ALA A 532 -3.08 -57.21 29.67
CA ALA A 532 -2.18 -56.10 29.27
C ALA A 532 -2.96 -54.78 29.10
N ARG A 533 -2.58 -53.77 29.88
CA ARG A 533 -3.37 -52.54 30.06
C ARG A 533 -2.84 -51.34 29.23
N SER A 534 -2.01 -51.56 28.18
CA SER A 534 -1.37 -50.47 27.42
C SER A 534 -2.39 -49.50 26.78
N GLY A 535 -3.46 -50.02 26.17
CA GLY A 535 -4.50 -49.18 25.55
C GLY A 535 -5.32 -48.36 26.59
N LEU A 536 -5.64 -48.98 27.72
CA LEU A 536 -6.35 -48.31 28.82
C LEU A 536 -5.48 -47.25 29.49
N HIS A 537 -4.19 -47.49 29.62
CA HIS A 537 -3.22 -46.51 30.14
C HIS A 537 -3.10 -45.30 29.23
N ASN A 538 -2.99 -45.48 27.93
CA ASN A 538 -2.95 -44.40 26.95
C ASN A 538 -4.23 -43.53 26.97
N MET A 539 -5.41 -44.14 27.14
CA MET A 539 -6.67 -43.40 27.31
C MET A 539 -6.68 -42.55 28.59
N GLN A 540 -6.12 -43.10 29.67
CA GLN A 540 -5.97 -42.41 30.95
C GLN A 540 -4.98 -41.22 30.84
N GLU A 541 -3.83 -41.45 30.24
CA GLU A 541 -2.83 -40.38 30.03
C GLU A 541 -3.40 -39.20 29.23
N ARG A 542 -4.17 -39.50 28.16
CA ARG A 542 -4.85 -38.46 27.36
C ARG A 542 -5.90 -37.70 28.16
N ALA A 543 -6.59 -38.33 29.10
CA ALA A 543 -7.50 -37.62 29.98
C ALA A 543 -6.75 -36.70 30.93
N VAL A 544 -5.68 -37.19 31.57
CA VAL A 544 -4.87 -36.42 32.53
C VAL A 544 -4.17 -35.25 31.85
N ALA A 545 -3.63 -35.41 30.65
CA ALA A 545 -3.00 -34.36 29.87
C ALA A 545 -3.94 -33.16 29.57
N LEU A 546 -5.25 -33.39 29.56
CA LEU A 546 -6.29 -32.37 29.36
C LEU A 546 -6.99 -31.98 30.69
N GLY A 547 -6.41 -32.33 31.83
CA GLY A 547 -7.01 -32.01 33.15
C GLY A 547 -8.33 -32.76 33.42
N GLY A 548 -8.53 -33.85 32.74
CA GLY A 548 -9.75 -34.67 32.83
C GLY A 548 -9.60 -35.95 33.63
N VAL A 549 -10.59 -36.84 33.51
CA VAL A 549 -10.71 -38.09 34.28
C VAL A 549 -11.07 -39.25 33.34
N PHE A 550 -10.40 -40.36 33.52
CA PHE A 550 -10.71 -41.65 32.89
C PHE A 550 -11.24 -42.65 33.92
N ARG A 551 -12.32 -43.34 33.62
CA ARG A 551 -12.88 -44.43 34.45
C ARG A 551 -13.23 -45.61 33.56
N GLN A 552 -13.00 -46.80 34.12
CA GLN A 552 -13.41 -48.08 33.55
C GLN A 552 -14.18 -48.82 34.61
N ASP A 553 -15.38 -49.30 34.31
CA ASP A 553 -16.21 -50.10 35.18
C ASP A 553 -16.91 -51.22 34.41
N ALA A 554 -17.49 -52.19 35.13
CA ALA A 554 -18.32 -53.26 34.57
C ALA A 554 -19.80 -52.90 34.81
N PRO A 555 -20.61 -52.73 33.74
CA PRO A 555 -22.04 -52.44 33.88
C PRO A 555 -22.82 -53.63 34.47
N PRO A 556 -24.02 -53.40 35.05
CA PRO A 556 -24.79 -54.45 35.70
C PRO A 556 -25.18 -55.64 34.83
N GLY A 557 -25.07 -55.54 33.51
CA GLY A 557 -25.36 -56.61 32.53
C GLY A 557 -24.14 -57.39 32.05
N GLY A 558 -22.95 -57.13 32.58
CA GLY A 558 -21.67 -57.63 32.03
C GLY A 558 -21.06 -56.70 30.98
N GLY A 559 -19.85 -56.98 30.48
CA GLY A 559 -19.16 -56.13 29.52
C GLY A 559 -18.23 -55.08 30.14
N THR A 560 -17.84 -54.09 29.36
CA THR A 560 -16.97 -52.98 29.78
C THR A 560 -17.62 -51.64 29.52
N ARG A 561 -17.52 -50.70 30.48
CA ARG A 561 -17.89 -49.32 30.31
C ARG A 561 -16.68 -48.44 30.53
N ILE A 562 -16.35 -47.64 29.51
CA ILE A 562 -15.30 -46.63 29.52
C ILE A 562 -15.96 -45.25 29.57
N VAL A 563 -15.51 -44.44 30.50
CA VAL A 563 -15.92 -43.02 30.63
C VAL A 563 -14.66 -42.17 30.61
N TRP A 564 -14.54 -41.34 29.58
CA TRP A 564 -13.49 -40.36 29.41
C TRP A 564 -14.12 -38.95 29.46
N ARG A 565 -13.67 -38.11 30.37
CA ARG A 565 -14.26 -36.77 30.58
C ARG A 565 -13.17 -35.71 30.73
N VAL A 566 -13.24 -34.62 29.96
CA VAL A 566 -12.29 -33.51 30.01
C VAL A 566 -13.00 -32.18 30.02
N PRO A 567 -12.40 -31.14 30.65
CA PRO A 567 -12.92 -29.78 30.61
C PRO A 567 -12.76 -29.18 29.20
N LEU A 568 -13.68 -28.28 28.80
CA LEU A 568 -13.68 -27.55 27.53
C LEU A 568 -12.99 -26.19 27.63
N SER A 569 -12.86 -25.60 28.82
CA SER A 569 -12.08 -24.40 29.08
C SER A 569 -10.62 -24.80 29.29
N GLY A 570 -9.71 -24.27 28.44
CA GLY A 570 -8.27 -24.41 28.64
C GLY A 570 -7.84 -23.85 29.99
N THR A 571 -7.04 -24.61 30.74
CA THR A 571 -6.23 -24.04 31.81
C THR A 571 -5.29 -23.02 31.20
N GLU A 572 -5.53 -21.71 31.43
CA GLU A 572 -4.46 -20.73 31.45
C GLU A 572 -3.46 -21.22 32.50
N THR A 573 -2.36 -21.79 32.05
CA THR A 573 -1.16 -21.94 32.87
C THR A 573 -0.57 -20.55 33.04
N ASP A 574 -0.79 -19.93 34.19
CA ASP A 574 0.06 -18.91 34.75
C ASP A 574 1.51 -19.42 34.75
N GLY A 575 2.40 -18.66 34.03
CA GLY A 575 3.84 -18.92 33.96
C GLY A 575 4.51 -17.89 33.08
#